data_849e26c5d7b0ed3637b4a06149360e41
#
_entry.id   849e26c5d7b0ed3637b4a06149360e41
#
_cell.length_a   1.000
_cell.length_b   1.000
_cell.length_c   1.000
_cell.angle_alpha   90.00
_cell.angle_beta   90.00
_cell.angle_gamma   90.00
#
_symmetry.space_group_name_H-M   'P 1'
#
loop_
_entity.id
_entity.type
_entity.pdbx_description
1 polymer ?
#
loop_
_entity_poly.entity_id
_entity_poly.type
_entity_poly.pdbx_seq_one_letter_code
_entity_poly.pdbx_strand_id
1 'polypeptide(L)'
;MSDIINLLAGLESESDTATGAAAAIATARAARPDAVANAQASFEALLEPAEPGAFTYAERYAVAAFVAGLTQAGGSFYLDLLADESEELVAPVEAAIAAGRTQGPYIAGPAAPAFALHNAAALGTRLTAAFDYAHLLTFHPKDASPAALGHLYAAGWDADTVVSLSQLVAFEAFQLRVAHGAAVLAGLAPAAPAAPNPRPTSAPDWQPVAGINTAEDVVRPHSFVNHALGWVPWIAALDEDELTAEQRDALIKPERAKSAYFRLLARDAAALKARTLTDFDIFYNVEGGLPRAERELAATVVSRFNGCEYCASVHQGRTVEEGGDRAAVDRLLFEGIEADLGSELWDAIRRAALALTATPLAFGQSHVDALRAAGLNDIAILDVVNAASFFNWANRLMLTLGTAELPARFR
;
A
#
# COMPACT_ATOMS: atom_id res chain seq x y z
N MET A 1 17.87 10.31 -14.46
CA MET A 1 17.37 9.20 -13.62
C MET A 1 15.95 8.93 -14.09
N SER A 2 15.61 7.72 -14.47
CA SER A 2 14.22 7.37 -14.81
C SER A 2 13.34 7.57 -13.55
N ASP A 3 12.13 8.04 -13.73
CA ASP A 3 11.12 8.17 -12.66
C ASP A 3 10.01 7.17 -12.97
N ILE A 4 10.02 6.04 -12.27
CA ILE A 4 9.08 4.95 -12.49
C ILE A 4 7.61 5.41 -12.40
N ILE A 5 7.32 6.39 -11.55
CA ILE A 5 5.96 6.95 -11.45
C ILE A 5 5.61 7.72 -12.72
N ASN A 6 6.52 8.55 -13.25
CA ASN A 6 6.29 9.27 -14.51
C ASN A 6 6.12 8.31 -15.69
N LEU A 7 6.92 7.25 -15.72
CA LEU A 7 6.81 6.20 -16.75
C LEU A 7 5.43 5.53 -16.70
N LEU A 8 5.01 5.03 -15.53
CA LEU A 8 3.71 4.37 -15.34
C LEU A 8 2.51 5.30 -15.56
N ALA A 9 2.68 6.60 -15.29
CA ALA A 9 1.67 7.63 -15.52
C ALA A 9 1.60 8.12 -16.98
N GLY A 10 2.54 7.71 -17.84
CA GLY A 10 2.65 8.20 -19.21
C GLY A 10 3.08 9.67 -19.33
N LEU A 11 3.77 10.20 -18.32
CA LEU A 11 4.23 11.61 -18.31
C LEU A 11 5.54 11.82 -19.06
N GLU A 12 6.26 10.76 -19.43
CA GLU A 12 7.54 10.78 -20.16
C GLU A 12 7.38 10.52 -21.67
N SER A 13 6.20 10.73 -22.23
CA SER A 13 5.97 10.46 -23.65
C SER A 13 6.88 11.32 -24.54
N GLU A 14 7.72 10.68 -25.37
CA GLU A 14 8.57 11.31 -26.37
C GLU A 14 7.80 11.88 -27.56
N SER A 15 6.46 11.73 -27.60
CA SER A 15 5.68 12.33 -28.68
C SER A 15 5.65 13.85 -28.47
N ASP A 16 5.93 14.62 -29.54
CA ASP A 16 5.78 16.09 -29.62
C ASP A 16 4.39 16.61 -29.20
N THR A 17 3.49 15.71 -28.84
CA THR A 17 2.16 15.96 -28.30
C THR A 17 2.04 15.67 -26.80
N ALA A 18 3.14 15.40 -26.08
CA ALA A 18 3.10 15.43 -24.63
C ALA A 18 2.59 16.83 -24.24
N THR A 19 1.30 16.90 -23.94
CA THR A 19 0.61 18.16 -23.70
C THR A 19 1.36 18.89 -22.61
N GLY A 20 1.43 20.22 -22.65
CA GLY A 20 2.06 21.03 -21.59
C GLY A 20 1.55 20.66 -20.18
N ALA A 21 0.40 20.01 -20.07
CA ALA A 21 -0.15 19.44 -18.86
C ALA A 21 0.69 18.27 -18.29
N ALA A 22 1.13 17.30 -19.11
CA ALA A 22 1.96 16.19 -18.62
C ALA A 22 3.29 16.70 -18.04
N ALA A 23 3.97 17.60 -18.79
CA ALA A 23 5.21 18.23 -18.33
C ALA A 23 5.00 19.09 -17.08
N ALA A 24 3.86 19.78 -16.95
CA ALA A 24 3.52 20.57 -15.78
C ALA A 24 3.34 19.66 -14.53
N ILE A 25 2.68 18.52 -14.67
CA ILE A 25 2.49 17.56 -13.56
C ILE A 25 3.81 16.89 -13.19
N ALA A 26 4.64 16.47 -14.16
CA ALA A 26 5.98 15.96 -13.89
C ALA A 26 6.81 16.99 -13.12
N THR A 27 6.74 18.28 -13.49
CA THR A 27 7.40 19.36 -12.76
C THR A 27 6.82 19.56 -11.35
N ALA A 28 5.49 19.53 -11.19
CA ALA A 28 4.83 19.71 -9.91
C ALA A 28 5.19 18.58 -8.91
N ARG A 29 5.43 17.36 -9.39
CA ARG A 29 5.90 16.23 -8.55
C ARG A 29 7.29 16.52 -7.92
N ALA A 30 8.13 17.30 -8.58
CA ALA A 30 9.43 17.70 -8.04
C ALA A 30 9.34 18.58 -6.77
N ALA A 31 8.15 19.06 -6.37
CA ALA A 31 7.93 19.67 -5.06
C ALA A 31 8.14 18.69 -3.88
N ARG A 32 8.16 17.38 -4.17
CA ARG A 32 8.45 16.30 -3.21
C ARG A 32 9.63 15.46 -3.73
N PRO A 33 10.86 16.01 -3.73
CA PRO A 33 12.01 15.41 -4.42
C PRO A 33 12.43 14.06 -3.81
N ASP A 34 12.36 13.93 -2.48
CA ASP A 34 12.70 12.68 -1.81
C ASP A 34 11.62 11.62 -2.05
N ALA A 35 10.34 12.00 -2.12
CA ALA A 35 9.27 11.05 -2.49
C ALA A 35 9.45 10.53 -3.92
N VAL A 36 9.86 11.40 -4.87
CA VAL A 36 10.17 11.00 -6.25
C VAL A 36 11.38 10.06 -6.28
N ALA A 37 12.51 10.47 -5.69
CA ALA A 37 13.75 9.68 -5.70
C ALA A 37 13.58 8.33 -4.99
N ASN A 38 12.86 8.30 -3.86
CA ASN A 38 12.70 7.09 -3.08
C ASN A 38 11.56 6.19 -3.57
N ALA A 39 10.62 6.68 -4.40
CA ALA A 39 9.74 5.80 -5.18
C ALA A 39 10.54 4.96 -6.18
N GLN A 40 11.51 5.58 -6.88
CA GLN A 40 12.44 4.86 -7.76
C GLN A 40 13.33 3.89 -6.96
N ALA A 41 13.92 4.34 -5.85
CA ALA A 41 14.74 3.48 -5.00
C ALA A 41 13.96 2.30 -4.40
N SER A 42 12.66 2.46 -4.11
CA SER A 42 11.79 1.37 -3.66
C SER A 42 11.53 0.37 -4.77
N PHE A 43 11.34 0.84 -6.01
CA PHE A 43 11.21 -0.03 -7.17
C PHE A 43 12.49 -0.87 -7.35
N GLU A 44 13.67 -0.24 -7.33
CA GLU A 44 14.95 -0.94 -7.46
C GLU A 44 15.17 -1.96 -6.32
N ALA A 45 14.89 -1.57 -5.07
CA ALA A 45 15.05 -2.46 -3.93
C ALA A 45 14.11 -3.68 -3.96
N LEU A 46 12.88 -3.51 -4.42
CA LEU A 46 11.84 -4.53 -4.35
C LEU A 46 11.72 -5.37 -5.62
N LEU A 47 12.03 -4.82 -6.78
CA LEU A 47 11.88 -5.48 -8.08
C LEU A 47 13.21 -5.83 -8.71
N GLU A 48 14.22 -4.99 -8.54
CA GLU A 48 15.53 -5.12 -9.18
C GLU A 48 16.70 -5.08 -8.16
N PRO A 49 16.60 -5.77 -7.00
CA PRO A 49 17.69 -5.76 -6.03
C PRO A 49 18.95 -6.36 -6.66
N ALA A 50 20.14 -5.83 -6.30
CA ALA A 50 21.41 -6.36 -6.80
C ALA A 50 21.59 -7.88 -6.53
N GLU A 51 21.04 -8.35 -5.42
CA GLU A 51 21.05 -9.76 -5.01
C GLU A 51 19.60 -10.17 -4.66
N PRO A 52 18.87 -10.84 -5.56
CA PRO A 52 17.46 -11.19 -5.35
C PRO A 52 17.25 -12.26 -4.27
N GLY A 53 18.27 -13.06 -3.98
CA GLY A 53 18.19 -14.11 -2.96
C GLY A 53 17.15 -15.18 -3.30
N ALA A 54 16.44 -15.65 -2.28
CA ALA A 54 15.41 -16.66 -2.41
C ALA A 54 14.07 -16.14 -2.97
N PHE A 55 13.90 -14.83 -3.13
CA PHE A 55 12.77 -14.21 -3.82
C PHE A 55 13.27 -13.75 -5.19
N THR A 56 13.15 -14.61 -6.19
CA THR A 56 13.74 -14.44 -7.53
C THR A 56 13.13 -13.29 -8.32
N TYR A 57 13.82 -12.78 -9.36
CA TYR A 57 13.28 -11.75 -10.26
C TYR A 57 11.98 -12.21 -10.93
N ALA A 58 11.92 -13.44 -11.43
CA ALA A 58 10.71 -13.99 -12.02
C ALA A 58 9.52 -13.98 -11.06
N GLU A 59 9.73 -14.36 -9.78
CA GLU A 59 8.69 -14.30 -8.75
C GLU A 59 8.27 -12.84 -8.45
N ARG A 60 9.25 -11.90 -8.38
CA ARG A 60 8.97 -10.48 -8.14
C ARG A 60 8.12 -9.87 -9.25
N TYR A 61 8.53 -10.08 -10.52
CA TYR A 61 7.78 -9.57 -11.67
C TYR A 61 6.41 -10.25 -11.82
N ALA A 62 6.31 -11.56 -11.55
CA ALA A 62 5.03 -12.26 -11.56
C ALA A 62 4.05 -11.71 -10.52
N VAL A 63 4.53 -11.43 -9.29
CA VAL A 63 3.71 -10.83 -8.22
C VAL A 63 3.32 -9.41 -8.60
N ALA A 64 4.24 -8.58 -9.09
CA ALA A 64 3.96 -7.21 -9.50
C ALA A 64 2.96 -7.15 -10.66
N ALA A 65 3.13 -7.99 -11.70
CA ALA A 65 2.20 -8.12 -12.81
C ALA A 65 0.80 -8.54 -12.33
N PHE A 66 0.74 -9.47 -11.38
CA PHE A 66 -0.52 -9.91 -10.79
C PHE A 66 -1.22 -8.78 -10.03
N VAL A 67 -0.51 -8.04 -9.17
CA VAL A 67 -1.06 -6.91 -8.41
C VAL A 67 -1.51 -5.77 -9.33
N ALA A 68 -0.70 -5.41 -10.33
CA ALA A 68 -1.03 -4.40 -11.33
C ALA A 68 -2.29 -4.80 -12.11
N GLY A 69 -2.37 -6.07 -12.53
CA GLY A 69 -3.53 -6.64 -13.20
C GLY A 69 -4.80 -6.60 -12.35
N LEU A 70 -4.72 -6.93 -11.06
CA LEU A 70 -5.85 -6.83 -10.12
C LEU A 70 -6.28 -5.38 -9.90
N THR A 71 -5.32 -4.47 -9.78
CA THR A 71 -5.57 -3.04 -9.58
C THR A 71 -6.08 -2.36 -10.87
N GLN A 72 -5.85 -2.99 -12.02
CA GLN A 72 -6.15 -2.48 -13.36
C GLN A 72 -5.44 -1.13 -13.63
N ALA A 73 -4.17 -1.05 -13.22
CA ALA A 73 -3.30 0.11 -13.41
C ALA A 73 -1.90 -0.34 -13.82
N GLY A 74 -1.08 0.57 -14.37
CA GLY A 74 0.29 0.28 -14.80
C GLY A 74 0.41 -0.38 -16.19
N GLY A 75 -0.70 -0.61 -16.91
CA GLY A 75 -0.70 -1.17 -18.27
C GLY A 75 -0.06 -2.55 -18.33
N SER A 76 0.78 -2.79 -19.36
CA SER A 76 1.53 -4.04 -19.57
C SER A 76 2.91 -4.06 -18.92
N PHE A 77 3.37 -2.95 -18.32
CA PHE A 77 4.74 -2.76 -17.88
C PHE A 77 5.33 -3.96 -17.11
N TYR A 78 4.61 -4.46 -16.11
CA TYR A 78 5.10 -5.58 -15.31
C TYR A 78 4.99 -6.94 -16.01
N LEU A 79 4.04 -7.10 -16.94
CA LEU A 79 3.99 -8.29 -17.81
C LEU A 79 5.14 -8.28 -18.81
N ASP A 80 5.53 -7.12 -19.31
CA ASP A 80 6.67 -6.99 -20.22
C ASP A 80 7.98 -7.34 -19.51
N LEU A 81 8.18 -6.84 -18.25
CA LEU A 81 9.33 -7.25 -17.42
C LEU A 81 9.32 -8.76 -17.13
N LEU A 82 8.15 -9.34 -16.86
CA LEU A 82 8.03 -10.78 -16.66
C LEU A 82 8.35 -11.55 -17.92
N ALA A 83 7.91 -11.09 -19.10
CA ALA A 83 8.18 -11.74 -20.37
C ALA A 83 9.68 -11.77 -20.70
N ASP A 84 10.40 -10.69 -20.38
CA ASP A 84 11.86 -10.61 -20.57
C ASP A 84 12.62 -11.56 -19.62
N GLU A 85 12.11 -11.81 -18.40
CA GLU A 85 12.75 -12.68 -17.41
C GLU A 85 12.32 -14.14 -17.52
N SER A 86 11.02 -14.40 -17.76
CA SER A 86 10.42 -15.75 -17.75
C SER A 86 9.14 -15.78 -18.59
N GLU A 87 9.27 -15.94 -19.92
CA GLU A 87 8.15 -15.94 -20.86
C GLU A 87 7.10 -17.01 -20.52
N GLU A 88 7.52 -18.16 -20.00
CA GLU A 88 6.63 -19.28 -19.64
C GLU A 88 5.66 -18.94 -18.49
N LEU A 89 5.96 -17.95 -17.67
CA LEU A 89 5.06 -17.51 -16.59
C LEU A 89 4.02 -16.50 -17.06
N VAL A 90 4.14 -15.85 -18.20
CA VAL A 90 3.24 -14.80 -18.67
C VAL A 90 1.79 -15.32 -18.76
N ALA A 91 1.56 -16.36 -19.53
CA ALA A 91 0.21 -16.91 -19.72
C ALA A 91 -0.43 -17.44 -18.41
N PRO A 92 0.28 -18.16 -17.51
CA PRO A 92 -0.22 -18.50 -16.18
C PRO A 92 -0.59 -17.29 -15.33
N VAL A 93 0.21 -16.21 -15.37
CA VAL A 93 -0.05 -14.97 -14.62
C VAL A 93 -1.27 -14.23 -15.18
N GLU A 94 -1.39 -14.09 -16.49
CA GLU A 94 -2.57 -13.50 -17.14
C GLU A 94 -3.86 -14.27 -16.78
N ALA A 95 -3.80 -15.60 -16.78
CA ALA A 95 -4.93 -16.43 -16.37
C ALA A 95 -5.28 -16.21 -14.89
N ALA A 96 -4.27 -16.08 -14.01
CA ALA A 96 -4.47 -15.76 -12.60
C ALA A 96 -5.06 -14.36 -12.41
N ILE A 97 -4.60 -13.35 -13.16
CA ILE A 97 -5.16 -11.99 -13.15
C ILE A 97 -6.64 -12.02 -13.54
N ALA A 98 -6.98 -12.70 -14.64
CA ALA A 98 -8.36 -12.80 -15.12
C ALA A 98 -9.28 -13.45 -14.07
N ALA A 99 -8.83 -14.52 -13.42
CA ALA A 99 -9.57 -15.19 -12.36
C ALA A 99 -9.63 -14.35 -11.07
N GLY A 100 -8.52 -13.70 -10.70
CA GLY A 100 -8.37 -12.94 -9.45
C GLY A 100 -9.09 -11.58 -9.44
N ARG A 101 -9.49 -11.04 -10.58
CA ARG A 101 -10.26 -9.78 -10.67
C ARG A 101 -11.65 -9.85 -10.04
N THR A 102 -12.06 -11.00 -9.54
CA THR A 102 -13.28 -11.13 -8.76
C THR A 102 -13.00 -10.73 -7.31
N GLN A 103 -13.79 -9.78 -6.79
CA GLN A 103 -13.76 -9.38 -5.39
C GLN A 103 -14.84 -10.16 -4.64
N GLY A 104 -14.43 -11.02 -3.73
CA GLY A 104 -15.36 -11.76 -2.88
C GLY A 104 -15.58 -11.10 -1.53
N PRO A 105 -16.68 -11.37 -0.85
CA PRO A 105 -16.77 -11.10 0.58
C PRO A 105 -15.81 -12.06 1.29
N TYR A 106 -14.70 -11.53 1.82
CA TYR A 106 -13.89 -12.29 2.75
C TYR A 106 -14.58 -12.26 4.11
N ILE A 107 -14.85 -13.44 4.63
CA ILE A 107 -15.31 -13.61 6.01
C ILE A 107 -14.06 -13.55 6.89
N ALA A 108 -14.21 -13.15 8.14
CA ALA A 108 -13.11 -13.17 9.10
C ALA A 108 -12.35 -14.50 9.05
N GLY A 109 -11.05 -14.40 8.80
CA GLY A 109 -10.17 -15.54 8.60
C GLY A 109 -9.53 -15.55 7.22
N PRO A 110 -8.52 -16.41 7.01
CA PRO A 110 -7.80 -16.47 5.75
C PRO A 110 -8.74 -16.98 4.64
N ALA A 111 -8.86 -16.19 3.57
CA ALA A 111 -9.59 -16.56 2.38
C ALA A 111 -8.62 -16.93 1.27
N ALA A 112 -8.81 -18.08 0.65
CA ALA A 112 -8.08 -18.44 -0.56
C ALA A 112 -8.89 -18.02 -1.78
N PRO A 113 -8.35 -17.20 -2.67
CA PRO A 113 -8.99 -16.91 -3.94
C PRO A 113 -9.01 -18.17 -4.81
N ALA A 114 -10.14 -18.43 -5.45
CA ALA A 114 -10.30 -19.65 -6.24
C ALA A 114 -9.38 -19.70 -7.48
N PHE A 115 -8.79 -18.58 -7.91
CA PHE A 115 -7.89 -18.55 -9.06
C PHE A 115 -6.60 -19.36 -8.82
N ALA A 116 -6.07 -19.35 -7.59
CA ALA A 116 -4.86 -20.07 -7.23
C ALA A 116 -5.01 -21.57 -7.47
N LEU A 117 -6.18 -22.13 -7.13
CA LEU A 117 -6.48 -23.53 -7.33
C LEU A 117 -6.47 -23.95 -8.80
N HIS A 118 -6.87 -23.05 -9.70
CA HIS A 118 -6.90 -23.33 -11.13
C HIS A 118 -5.53 -23.28 -11.80
N ASN A 119 -4.60 -22.51 -11.26
CA ASN A 119 -3.28 -22.26 -11.86
C ASN A 119 -2.13 -22.89 -11.07
N ALA A 120 -2.39 -23.60 -9.97
CA ALA A 120 -1.36 -24.12 -9.07
C ALA A 120 -0.33 -25.02 -9.79
N ALA A 121 -0.73 -25.79 -10.79
CA ALA A 121 0.17 -26.66 -11.55
C ALA A 121 1.15 -25.86 -12.43
N ALA A 122 0.74 -24.71 -12.98
CA ALA A 122 1.57 -23.89 -13.84
C ALA A 122 2.42 -22.88 -13.04
N LEU A 123 1.89 -22.35 -11.93
CA LEU A 123 2.59 -21.39 -11.08
C LEU A 123 3.54 -22.05 -10.06
N GLY A 124 3.28 -23.32 -9.70
CA GLY A 124 3.95 -23.99 -8.59
C GLY A 124 3.41 -23.51 -7.22
N THR A 125 3.68 -24.33 -6.19
CA THR A 125 3.13 -24.12 -4.83
C THR A 125 3.55 -22.77 -4.24
N ARG A 126 4.81 -22.38 -4.41
CA ARG A 126 5.38 -21.19 -3.81
C ARG A 126 4.75 -19.92 -4.38
N LEU A 127 4.70 -19.79 -5.70
CA LEU A 127 4.11 -18.61 -6.36
C LEU A 127 2.60 -18.57 -6.22
N THR A 128 1.91 -19.73 -6.18
CA THR A 128 0.48 -19.82 -5.89
C THR A 128 0.16 -19.23 -4.51
N ALA A 129 0.92 -19.59 -3.47
CA ALA A 129 0.73 -19.03 -2.13
C ALA A 129 1.00 -17.51 -2.09
N ALA A 130 2.01 -17.04 -2.84
CA ALA A 130 2.28 -15.61 -2.98
C ALA A 130 1.12 -14.87 -3.65
N PHE A 131 0.46 -15.47 -4.65
CA PHE A 131 -0.70 -14.88 -5.32
C PHE A 131 -1.93 -14.86 -4.42
N ASP A 132 -2.18 -15.91 -3.61
CA ASP A 132 -3.23 -15.89 -2.59
C ASP A 132 -3.03 -14.72 -1.62
N TYR A 133 -1.80 -14.57 -1.14
CA TYR A 133 -1.44 -13.50 -0.23
C TYR A 133 -1.52 -12.11 -0.89
N ALA A 134 -1.01 -11.95 -2.10
CA ALA A 134 -1.09 -10.70 -2.86
C ALA A 134 -2.53 -10.28 -3.15
N HIS A 135 -3.42 -11.25 -3.46
CA HIS A 135 -4.84 -11.00 -3.65
C HIS A 135 -5.49 -10.47 -2.38
N LEU A 136 -5.20 -11.12 -1.24
CA LEU A 136 -5.68 -10.69 0.08
C LEU A 136 -5.25 -9.24 0.38
N LEU A 137 -3.97 -8.93 0.18
CA LEU A 137 -3.43 -7.59 0.42
C LEU A 137 -4.03 -6.54 -0.52
N THR A 138 -4.32 -6.92 -1.76
CA THR A 138 -4.89 -6.01 -2.75
C THR A 138 -6.32 -5.61 -2.42
N PHE A 139 -7.18 -6.59 -2.09
CA PHE A 139 -8.62 -6.36 -1.94
C PHE A 139 -9.11 -6.25 -0.49
N HIS A 140 -8.52 -7.00 0.45
CA HIS A 140 -9.01 -7.12 1.82
C HIS A 140 -7.89 -7.22 2.88
N PRO A 141 -6.97 -6.26 2.95
CA PRO A 141 -5.82 -6.35 3.87
C PRO A 141 -6.25 -6.50 5.34
N LYS A 142 -7.42 -6.00 5.74
CA LYS A 142 -7.94 -6.14 7.11
C LYS A 142 -8.31 -7.56 7.50
N ASP A 143 -8.52 -8.44 6.51
CA ASP A 143 -8.86 -9.84 6.74
C ASP A 143 -7.61 -10.73 6.88
N ALA A 144 -6.42 -10.15 6.80
CA ALA A 144 -5.17 -10.86 7.04
C ALA A 144 -5.08 -11.41 8.47
N SER A 145 -4.40 -12.52 8.60
CA SER A 145 -4.26 -13.25 9.88
C SER A 145 -2.92 -13.97 9.94
N PRO A 146 -2.51 -14.45 11.14
CA PRO A 146 -1.33 -15.30 11.28
C PRO A 146 -1.38 -16.55 10.39
N ALA A 147 -2.58 -17.09 10.11
CA ALA A 147 -2.75 -18.26 9.26
C ALA A 147 -2.40 -17.97 7.79
N ALA A 148 -2.63 -16.73 7.30
CA ALA A 148 -2.21 -16.32 5.96
C ALA A 148 -0.69 -16.38 5.80
N LEU A 149 0.05 -15.94 6.82
CA LEU A 149 1.51 -16.07 6.87
C LEU A 149 1.93 -17.54 6.97
N GLY A 150 1.21 -18.34 7.77
CA GLY A 150 1.43 -19.78 7.87
C GLY A 150 1.31 -20.51 6.52
N HIS A 151 0.40 -20.07 5.67
CA HIS A 151 0.27 -20.58 4.30
C HIS A 151 1.51 -20.30 3.45
N LEU A 152 2.08 -19.10 3.54
CA LEU A 152 3.34 -18.76 2.87
C LEU A 152 4.51 -19.63 3.38
N TYR A 153 4.65 -19.78 4.70
CA TYR A 153 5.70 -20.62 5.30
C TYR A 153 5.57 -22.09 4.86
N ALA A 154 4.36 -22.62 4.82
CA ALA A 154 4.11 -23.99 4.33
C ALA A 154 4.49 -24.16 2.85
N ALA A 155 4.47 -23.08 2.06
CA ALA A 155 4.87 -23.05 0.67
C ALA A 155 6.38 -22.77 0.46
N GLY A 156 7.16 -22.66 1.54
CA GLY A 156 8.62 -22.49 1.49
C GLY A 156 9.11 -21.03 1.51
N TRP A 157 8.24 -20.08 1.87
CA TRP A 157 8.66 -18.71 2.19
C TRP A 157 9.20 -18.67 3.62
N ASP A 158 10.16 -17.80 3.89
CA ASP A 158 10.71 -17.54 5.22
C ASP A 158 10.40 -16.10 5.68
N ALA A 159 10.86 -15.73 6.88
CA ALA A 159 10.56 -14.42 7.45
C ALA A 159 11.04 -13.24 6.58
N ASP A 160 12.23 -13.35 6.00
CA ASP A 160 12.82 -12.26 5.21
C ASP A 160 12.10 -12.12 3.87
N THR A 161 11.87 -13.22 3.17
CA THR A 161 11.15 -13.23 1.90
C THR A 161 9.68 -12.85 2.04
N VAL A 162 9.01 -13.21 3.16
CA VAL A 162 7.63 -12.76 3.45
C VAL A 162 7.59 -11.26 3.69
N VAL A 163 8.57 -10.67 4.38
CA VAL A 163 8.63 -9.22 4.56
C VAL A 163 8.86 -8.52 3.23
N SER A 164 9.79 -8.99 2.40
CA SER A 164 10.04 -8.42 1.06
C SER A 164 8.81 -8.56 0.15
N LEU A 165 8.13 -9.71 0.14
CA LEU A 165 6.87 -9.91 -0.59
C LEU A 165 5.78 -8.93 -0.11
N SER A 166 5.63 -8.77 1.20
CA SER A 166 4.66 -7.83 1.79
C SER A 166 4.99 -6.38 1.41
N GLN A 167 6.27 -6.02 1.44
CA GLN A 167 6.75 -4.71 1.00
C GLN A 167 6.48 -4.48 -0.48
N LEU A 168 6.72 -5.47 -1.35
CA LEU A 168 6.47 -5.36 -2.78
C LEU A 168 5.00 -5.12 -3.08
N VAL A 169 4.10 -5.97 -2.57
CA VAL A 169 2.64 -5.82 -2.81
C VAL A 169 2.12 -4.49 -2.25
N ALA A 170 2.61 -4.08 -1.08
CA ALA A 170 2.20 -2.83 -0.47
C ALA A 170 2.78 -1.60 -1.20
N PHE A 171 4.01 -1.68 -1.71
CA PHE A 171 4.62 -0.65 -2.56
C PHE A 171 3.87 -0.50 -3.88
N GLU A 172 3.49 -1.61 -4.54
CA GLU A 172 2.66 -1.57 -5.74
C GLU A 172 1.33 -0.83 -5.47
N ALA A 173 0.72 -1.04 -4.31
CA ALA A 173 -0.48 -0.31 -3.94
C ALA A 173 -0.25 1.21 -3.82
N PHE A 174 0.95 1.65 -3.42
CA PHE A 174 1.34 3.07 -3.44
C PHE A 174 1.64 3.55 -4.87
N GLN A 175 2.56 2.88 -5.56
CA GLN A 175 3.10 3.28 -6.84
C GLN A 175 2.01 3.44 -7.90
N LEU A 176 1.15 2.43 -8.06
CA LEU A 176 0.08 2.42 -9.05
C LEU A 176 -0.96 3.53 -8.79
N ARG A 177 -1.22 3.86 -7.51
CA ARG A 177 -2.15 4.93 -7.13
C ARG A 177 -1.58 6.30 -7.39
N VAL A 178 -0.29 6.51 -7.11
CA VAL A 178 0.38 7.79 -7.43
C VAL A 178 0.44 7.99 -8.93
N ALA A 179 0.84 6.97 -9.69
CA ALA A 179 0.88 7.02 -11.15
C ALA A 179 -0.50 7.32 -11.74
N HIS A 180 -1.54 6.61 -11.29
CA HIS A 180 -2.92 6.86 -11.72
C HIS A 180 -3.38 8.28 -11.39
N GLY A 181 -3.15 8.74 -10.15
CA GLY A 181 -3.53 10.09 -9.73
C GLY A 181 -2.84 11.19 -10.54
N ALA A 182 -1.55 11.01 -10.82
CA ALA A 182 -0.77 11.92 -11.66
C ALA A 182 -1.28 11.92 -13.13
N ALA A 183 -1.59 10.74 -13.68
CA ALA A 183 -2.17 10.61 -15.02
C ALA A 183 -3.55 11.30 -15.13
N VAL A 184 -4.43 11.11 -14.14
CA VAL A 184 -5.74 11.79 -14.10
C VAL A 184 -5.56 13.32 -14.05
N LEU A 185 -4.65 13.80 -13.20
CA LEU A 185 -4.38 15.23 -13.06
C LEU A 185 -3.83 15.83 -14.36
N ALA A 186 -3.03 15.06 -15.12
CA ALA A 186 -2.52 15.43 -16.44
C ALA A 186 -3.54 15.24 -17.57
N GLY A 187 -4.72 14.68 -17.31
CA GLY A 187 -5.73 14.36 -18.33
C GLY A 187 -5.40 13.14 -19.18
N LEU A 188 -4.49 12.26 -18.74
CA LEU A 188 -4.00 11.09 -19.49
C LEU A 188 -4.62 9.76 -19.01
N ALA A 189 -5.39 9.76 -17.94
CA ALA A 189 -5.90 8.51 -17.35
C ALA A 189 -6.78 7.74 -18.34
N PRO A 190 -6.64 6.41 -18.41
CA PRO A 190 -7.52 5.57 -19.20
C PRO A 190 -8.97 5.66 -18.70
N ALA A 191 -9.90 5.17 -19.52
CA ALA A 191 -11.29 5.01 -19.12
C ALA A 191 -11.37 4.17 -17.82
N ALA A 192 -12.40 4.47 -17.00
CA ALA A 192 -12.62 3.73 -15.76
C ALA A 192 -12.66 2.21 -16.01
N PRO A 193 -11.96 1.41 -15.20
CA PRO A 193 -11.93 -0.02 -15.35
C PRO A 193 -13.33 -0.63 -15.11
N ALA A 194 -13.57 -1.80 -15.71
CA ALA A 194 -14.78 -2.55 -15.42
C ALA A 194 -14.81 -2.98 -13.94
N ALA A 195 -15.95 -2.83 -13.29
CA ALA A 195 -16.11 -3.30 -11.92
C ALA A 195 -15.88 -4.82 -11.83
N PRO A 196 -15.16 -5.31 -10.83
CA PRO A 196 -15.00 -6.74 -10.62
C PRO A 196 -16.32 -7.39 -10.24
N ASN A 197 -16.51 -8.64 -10.62
CA ASN A 197 -17.65 -9.43 -10.19
C ASN A 197 -17.40 -9.96 -8.77
N PRO A 198 -18.25 -9.65 -7.78
CA PRO A 198 -18.14 -10.23 -6.45
C PRO A 198 -18.26 -11.75 -6.52
N ARG A 199 -17.40 -12.45 -5.84
CA ARG A 199 -17.40 -13.91 -5.74
C ARG A 199 -17.21 -14.33 -4.29
N PRO A 200 -18.06 -15.25 -3.76
CA PRO A 200 -17.79 -15.89 -2.49
C PRO A 200 -16.49 -16.70 -2.58
N THR A 201 -15.64 -16.58 -1.57
CA THR A 201 -14.46 -17.41 -1.39
C THR A 201 -14.62 -18.23 -0.12
N SER A 202 -14.15 -19.47 -0.13
CA SER A 202 -14.03 -20.27 1.08
C SER A 202 -12.67 -20.00 1.72
N ALA A 203 -12.65 -19.86 3.05
CA ALA A 203 -11.40 -19.81 3.78
C ALA A 203 -10.70 -21.18 3.72
N PRO A 204 -9.40 -21.24 3.42
CA PRO A 204 -8.63 -22.47 3.55
C PRO A 204 -8.50 -22.88 5.03
N ASP A 205 -8.34 -24.17 5.28
CA ASP A 205 -8.04 -24.68 6.61
C ASP A 205 -6.54 -24.52 6.91
N TRP A 206 -6.10 -23.30 7.15
CA TRP A 206 -4.71 -22.96 7.41
C TRP A 206 -4.35 -23.25 8.87
N GLN A 207 -3.25 -23.94 9.07
CA GLN A 207 -2.78 -24.31 10.38
C GLN A 207 -1.63 -23.38 10.83
N PRO A 208 -1.52 -23.09 12.14
CA PRO A 208 -0.37 -22.38 12.69
C PRO A 208 0.94 -23.14 12.39
N VAL A 209 1.98 -22.41 12.06
CA VAL A 209 3.34 -22.97 11.82
C VAL A 209 4.36 -22.32 12.73
N ALA A 210 5.50 -22.98 12.92
CA ALA A 210 6.58 -22.45 13.72
C ALA A 210 7.09 -21.10 13.14
N GLY A 211 7.41 -20.16 14.02
CA GLY A 211 7.86 -18.82 13.64
C GLY A 211 6.75 -17.78 13.44
N ILE A 212 5.48 -18.21 13.44
CA ILE A 212 4.33 -17.30 13.38
C ILE A 212 3.71 -17.15 14.76
N ASN A 213 3.69 -15.91 15.26
CA ASN A 213 3.02 -15.54 16.50
C ASN A 213 1.52 -15.36 16.24
N THR A 214 0.67 -16.15 16.87
CA THR A 214 -0.80 -16.01 16.77
C THR A 214 -1.34 -14.81 17.54
N ALA A 215 -0.53 -14.24 18.45
CA ALA A 215 -0.91 -13.11 19.30
C ALA A 215 -2.20 -13.37 20.12
N GLU A 216 -2.37 -14.59 20.65
CA GLU A 216 -3.56 -15.02 21.40
C GLU A 216 -3.78 -14.20 22.68
N ASP A 217 -2.71 -13.75 23.34
CA ASP A 217 -2.76 -12.94 24.55
C ASP A 217 -3.03 -11.44 24.30
N VAL A 218 -3.10 -11.03 23.03
CA VAL A 218 -3.28 -9.62 22.65
C VAL A 218 -4.74 -9.24 22.68
N VAL A 219 -5.09 -8.26 23.48
CA VAL A 219 -6.42 -7.65 23.46
C VAL A 219 -6.49 -6.66 22.30
N ARG A 220 -7.30 -6.98 21.30
CA ARG A 220 -7.49 -6.13 20.11
C ARG A 220 -8.57 -5.08 20.38
N PRO A 221 -8.48 -3.89 19.75
CA PRO A 221 -9.59 -2.94 19.77
C PRO A 221 -10.82 -3.54 19.06
N HIS A 222 -12.01 -3.25 19.56
CA HIS A 222 -13.28 -3.68 18.95
C HIS A 222 -13.87 -2.62 17.99
N SER A 223 -13.28 -1.42 17.97
CA SER A 223 -13.69 -0.29 17.14
C SER A 223 -12.52 0.64 16.94
N PHE A 224 -12.67 1.59 16.03
CA PHE A 224 -11.71 2.69 15.90
C PHE A 224 -11.73 3.53 17.19
N VAL A 225 -10.56 4.02 17.58
CA VAL A 225 -10.34 4.79 18.80
C VAL A 225 -9.53 6.05 18.51
N ASN A 226 -9.71 7.08 19.33
CA ASN A 226 -8.99 8.35 19.22
C ASN A 226 -7.82 8.50 20.21
N HIS A 227 -7.31 7.39 20.69
CA HIS A 227 -6.11 7.31 21.54
C HIS A 227 -5.09 6.34 20.94
N ALA A 228 -3.83 6.45 21.35
CA ALA A 228 -2.75 5.59 20.86
C ALA A 228 -3.01 4.11 21.18
N LEU A 229 -2.75 3.25 20.19
CA LEU A 229 -2.74 1.80 20.28
C LEU A 229 -1.29 1.27 20.31
N GLY A 230 -1.10 0.06 20.82
CA GLY A 230 0.06 -0.77 20.56
C GLY A 230 -0.05 -1.53 19.24
N TRP A 231 1.05 -2.21 18.85
CA TRP A 231 1.08 -3.10 17.70
C TRP A 231 2.02 -4.26 17.95
N VAL A 232 1.59 -5.47 17.66
CA VAL A 232 2.32 -6.72 17.90
C VAL A 232 2.55 -7.45 16.57
N PRO A 233 3.82 -7.76 16.24
CA PRO A 233 4.14 -8.48 15.01
C PRO A 233 3.75 -9.96 15.08
N TRP A 234 3.34 -10.51 13.94
CA TRP A 234 3.12 -11.94 13.76
C TRP A 234 4.40 -12.69 13.36
N ILE A 235 5.34 -12.02 12.76
CA ILE A 235 6.70 -12.52 12.49
C ILE A 235 7.64 -11.87 13.50
N ALA A 236 8.60 -12.62 14.04
CA ALA A 236 9.57 -12.08 14.97
C ALA A 236 10.33 -10.88 14.39
N ALA A 237 10.28 -9.75 15.08
CA ALA A 237 11.13 -8.61 14.76
C ALA A 237 12.60 -8.97 15.02
N LEU A 238 13.52 -8.34 14.30
CA LEU A 238 14.95 -8.45 14.60
C LEU A 238 15.24 -7.92 16.01
N ASP A 239 16.19 -8.50 16.69
CA ASP A 239 16.60 -8.00 18.01
C ASP A 239 17.34 -6.67 17.86
N GLU A 240 17.03 -5.72 18.77
CA GLU A 240 17.60 -4.36 18.68
C GLU A 240 19.13 -4.37 18.74
N ASP A 241 19.70 -5.24 19.57
CA ASP A 241 21.15 -5.33 19.77
C ASP A 241 21.87 -6.04 18.61
N GLU A 242 21.16 -6.85 17.83
CA GLU A 242 21.68 -7.64 16.71
C GLU A 242 21.53 -6.95 15.35
N LEU A 243 20.91 -5.77 15.28
CA LEU A 243 20.79 -5.02 14.01
C LEU A 243 22.17 -4.74 13.41
N THR A 244 22.32 -5.04 12.12
CA THR A 244 23.53 -4.69 11.35
C THR A 244 23.65 -3.18 11.18
N ALA A 245 24.80 -2.70 10.72
CA ALA A 245 25.01 -1.28 10.41
C ALA A 245 24.03 -0.79 9.33
N GLU A 246 23.79 -1.60 8.30
CA GLU A 246 22.85 -1.30 7.23
C GLU A 246 21.40 -1.21 7.75
N GLN A 247 20.99 -2.15 8.58
CA GLN A 247 19.65 -2.13 9.19
C GLN A 247 19.44 -0.95 10.11
N ARG A 248 20.48 -0.54 10.88
CA ARG A 248 20.43 0.69 11.70
C ARG A 248 20.32 1.95 10.86
N ASP A 249 21.07 2.03 9.76
CA ASP A 249 21.00 3.15 8.82
C ASP A 249 19.62 3.25 8.15
N ALA A 250 19.01 2.11 7.82
CA ALA A 250 17.67 2.05 7.23
C ALA A 250 16.56 2.57 8.15
N LEU A 251 16.75 2.59 9.45
CA LEU A 251 15.80 3.19 10.40
C LEU A 251 15.72 4.72 10.27
N ILE A 252 16.73 5.38 9.72
CA ILE A 252 16.90 6.83 9.56
C ILE A 252 16.98 7.56 10.92
N LYS A 253 16.13 7.20 11.88
CA LYS A 253 16.11 7.74 13.24
C LYS A 253 16.41 6.63 14.24
N PRO A 254 17.47 6.76 15.08
CA PRO A 254 17.87 5.70 16.02
C PRO A 254 16.75 5.23 16.95
N GLU A 255 15.87 6.12 17.39
CA GLU A 255 14.75 5.79 18.27
C GLU A 255 13.75 4.81 17.67
N ARG A 256 13.73 4.64 16.34
CA ARG A 256 12.90 3.64 15.67
C ARG A 256 13.34 2.20 15.94
N ALA A 257 14.57 1.97 16.40
CA ALA A 257 15.04 0.67 16.85
C ALA A 257 14.21 0.11 18.02
N LYS A 258 13.54 0.95 18.79
CA LYS A 258 12.62 0.52 19.86
C LYS A 258 11.30 -0.04 19.36
N SER A 259 10.94 0.24 18.12
CA SER A 259 9.70 -0.22 17.53
C SER A 259 9.86 -1.59 16.88
N ALA A 260 9.09 -2.58 17.32
CA ALA A 260 9.06 -3.90 16.69
C ALA A 260 8.67 -3.83 15.21
N TYR A 261 7.79 -2.90 14.83
CA TYR A 261 7.39 -2.69 13.44
C TYR A 261 8.59 -2.33 12.54
N PHE A 262 9.40 -1.34 12.93
CA PHE A 262 10.55 -0.95 12.12
C PHE A 262 11.65 -2.00 12.12
N ARG A 263 11.88 -2.70 13.22
CA ARG A 263 12.82 -3.82 13.28
C ARG A 263 12.37 -5.02 12.44
N LEU A 264 11.05 -5.24 12.34
CA LEU A 264 10.52 -6.24 11.41
C LEU A 264 10.78 -5.86 9.96
N LEU A 265 10.48 -4.62 9.58
CA LEU A 265 10.72 -4.14 8.21
C LEU A 265 12.21 -4.03 7.86
N ALA A 266 13.10 -3.91 8.84
CA ALA A 266 14.55 -3.89 8.64
C ALA A 266 15.11 -5.25 8.14
N ARG A 267 14.28 -6.31 8.04
CA ARG A 267 14.61 -7.54 7.30
C ARG A 267 14.85 -7.28 5.82
N ASP A 268 14.22 -6.22 5.28
CA ASP A 268 14.51 -5.65 3.96
C ASP A 268 14.93 -4.17 4.16
N ALA A 269 16.21 -3.98 4.45
CA ALA A 269 16.76 -2.69 4.86
C ALA A 269 16.65 -1.64 3.75
N ALA A 270 16.91 -2.01 2.50
CA ALA A 270 16.86 -1.10 1.36
C ALA A 270 15.42 -0.57 1.14
N ALA A 271 14.44 -1.46 1.11
CA ALA A 271 13.04 -1.09 0.98
C ALA A 271 12.55 -0.25 2.17
N LEU A 272 12.96 -0.59 3.42
CA LEU A 272 12.62 0.21 4.61
C LEU A 272 13.17 1.62 4.51
N LYS A 273 14.43 1.78 4.08
CA LYS A 273 15.09 3.09 3.97
C LYS A 273 14.35 3.99 2.98
N ALA A 274 14.14 3.50 1.76
CA ALA A 274 13.45 4.23 0.71
C ALA A 274 12.02 4.60 1.12
N ARG A 275 11.25 3.64 1.67
CA ARG A 275 9.92 3.89 2.21
C ARG A 275 9.91 4.98 3.28
N THR A 276 10.88 4.98 4.18
CA THR A 276 10.96 5.94 5.28
C THR A 276 11.23 7.36 4.77
N LEU A 277 12.11 7.51 3.79
CA LEU A 277 12.41 8.82 3.18
C LEU A 277 11.23 9.33 2.36
N THR A 278 10.50 8.45 1.68
CA THR A 278 9.21 8.78 1.03
C THR A 278 8.19 9.33 2.04
N ASP A 279 8.01 8.65 3.19
CA ASP A 279 7.13 9.08 4.28
C ASP A 279 7.49 10.49 4.77
N PHE A 280 8.78 10.73 4.98
CA PHE A 280 9.23 12.02 5.50
C PHE A 280 8.96 13.17 4.55
N ASP A 281 9.18 13.00 3.26
CA ASP A 281 8.91 14.06 2.30
C ASP A 281 7.40 14.31 2.13
N ILE A 282 6.60 13.23 2.10
CA ILE A 282 5.14 13.36 1.98
C ILE A 282 4.53 14.06 3.20
N PHE A 283 4.98 13.76 4.43
CA PHE A 283 4.29 14.23 5.64
C PHE A 283 5.01 15.34 6.40
N TYR A 284 6.32 15.51 6.24
CA TYR A 284 7.11 16.45 7.03
C TYR A 284 7.76 17.56 6.21
N ASN A 285 7.75 17.47 4.87
CA ASN A 285 8.15 18.58 4.02
C ASN A 285 7.05 19.63 4.02
N VAL A 286 7.35 20.80 4.57
CA VAL A 286 6.40 21.92 4.74
C VAL A 286 6.44 22.91 3.58
N GLU A 287 7.30 22.69 2.58
CA GLU A 287 7.48 23.61 1.47
C GLU A 287 6.35 23.50 0.45
N GLY A 288 5.50 24.52 0.39
CA GLY A 288 4.39 24.59 -0.55
C GLY A 288 3.33 23.48 -0.39
N GLY A 289 2.40 23.43 -1.31
CA GLY A 289 1.39 22.36 -1.37
C GLY A 289 0.35 22.38 -0.25
N LEU A 290 -0.12 21.19 0.10
CA LEU A 290 -1.18 21.00 1.09
C LEU A 290 -0.63 21.08 2.52
N PRO A 291 -1.28 21.80 3.46
CA PRO A 291 -0.88 21.79 4.86
C PRO A 291 -0.89 20.38 5.45
N ARG A 292 -0.13 20.18 6.51
CA ARG A 292 0.07 18.84 7.08
C ARG A 292 -1.19 18.25 7.67
N ALA A 293 -2.06 19.04 8.28
CA ALA A 293 -3.33 18.55 8.83
C ALA A 293 -4.18 17.81 7.78
N GLU A 294 -4.25 18.35 6.56
CA GLU A 294 -4.99 17.77 5.44
C GLU A 294 -4.32 16.51 4.88
N ARG A 295 -2.97 16.43 4.89
CA ARG A 295 -2.24 15.20 4.51
C ARG A 295 -2.51 14.08 5.54
N GLU A 296 -2.48 14.41 6.83
CA GLU A 296 -2.81 13.49 7.93
C GLU A 296 -4.30 13.09 7.91
N LEU A 297 -5.19 13.99 7.49
CA LEU A 297 -6.60 13.67 7.24
C LEU A 297 -6.75 12.62 6.13
N ALA A 298 -6.07 12.80 4.98
CA ALA A 298 -6.10 11.82 3.89
C ALA A 298 -5.61 10.45 4.38
N ALA A 299 -4.53 10.42 5.17
CA ALA A 299 -4.02 9.21 5.82
C ALA A 299 -5.04 8.55 6.75
N THR A 300 -5.78 9.35 7.52
CA THR A 300 -6.83 8.87 8.44
C THR A 300 -8.01 8.27 7.66
N VAL A 301 -8.45 8.91 6.59
CA VAL A 301 -9.53 8.42 5.70
C VAL A 301 -9.16 7.05 5.14
N VAL A 302 -7.96 6.92 4.55
CA VAL A 302 -7.47 5.66 3.99
C VAL A 302 -7.38 4.57 5.06
N SER A 303 -6.87 4.92 6.24
CA SER A 303 -6.74 3.96 7.34
C SER A 303 -8.10 3.49 7.87
N ARG A 304 -9.09 4.40 7.90
CA ARG A 304 -10.47 4.08 8.27
C ARG A 304 -11.13 3.16 7.23
N PHE A 305 -10.90 3.41 5.93
CA PHE A 305 -11.39 2.58 4.83
C PHE A 305 -10.78 1.18 4.85
N ASN A 306 -9.44 1.09 4.97
CA ASN A 306 -8.71 -0.18 4.96
C ASN A 306 -8.88 -0.99 6.26
N GLY A 307 -9.50 -0.43 7.30
CA GLY A 307 -9.70 -1.10 8.57
C GLY A 307 -8.45 -1.14 9.47
N CYS A 308 -7.47 -0.25 9.25
CA CYS A 308 -6.27 -0.19 10.07
C CYS A 308 -6.48 0.69 11.32
N GLU A 309 -6.93 0.06 12.42
CA GLU A 309 -7.21 0.77 13.68
C GLU A 309 -5.96 1.47 14.21
N TYR A 310 -4.78 0.82 14.12
CA TYR A 310 -3.51 1.41 14.56
C TYR A 310 -3.21 2.72 13.83
N CYS A 311 -3.17 2.66 12.48
CA CYS A 311 -2.86 3.85 11.69
C CYS A 311 -3.91 4.95 11.89
N ALA A 312 -5.20 4.61 11.89
CA ALA A 312 -6.26 5.56 12.14
C ALA A 312 -6.09 6.25 13.50
N SER A 313 -5.72 5.50 14.57
CA SER A 313 -5.51 6.07 15.91
C SER A 313 -4.34 7.04 15.98
N VAL A 314 -3.31 6.84 15.17
CA VAL A 314 -2.13 7.73 15.12
C VAL A 314 -2.44 8.98 14.30
N HIS A 315 -2.96 8.82 13.07
CA HIS A 315 -3.06 9.91 12.11
C HIS A 315 -4.23 10.85 12.39
N GLN A 316 -5.32 10.35 13.00
CA GLN A 316 -6.34 11.22 13.54
C GLN A 316 -5.78 12.17 14.63
N GLY A 317 -4.92 11.66 15.50
CA GLY A 317 -4.27 12.47 16.52
C GLY A 317 -3.39 13.56 15.92
N ARG A 318 -2.57 13.18 14.91
CA ARG A 318 -1.71 14.13 14.19
C ARG A 318 -2.51 15.17 13.41
N THR A 319 -3.63 14.80 12.78
CA THR A 319 -4.53 15.77 12.12
C THR A 319 -4.91 16.89 13.09
N VAL A 320 -5.28 16.52 14.32
CA VAL A 320 -5.67 17.48 15.34
C VAL A 320 -4.48 18.26 15.91
N GLU A 321 -3.34 17.60 16.11
CA GLU A 321 -2.10 18.25 16.57
C GLU A 321 -1.61 19.31 15.58
N GLU A 322 -1.81 19.10 14.28
CA GLU A 322 -1.48 20.05 13.20
C GLU A 322 -2.58 21.11 12.95
N GLY A 323 -3.57 21.20 13.84
CA GLY A 323 -4.59 22.24 13.81
C GLY A 323 -5.91 21.84 13.16
N GLY A 324 -6.11 20.57 12.82
CA GLY A 324 -7.37 20.08 12.25
C GLY A 324 -8.52 20.03 13.25
N ASP A 325 -9.75 20.09 12.72
CA ASP A 325 -10.98 20.05 13.55
C ASP A 325 -11.20 18.68 14.18
N ARG A 326 -11.08 18.61 15.50
CA ARG A 326 -11.31 17.41 16.33
C ARG A 326 -12.69 16.80 16.08
N ALA A 327 -13.73 17.62 16.00
CA ALA A 327 -15.10 17.11 15.88
C ALA A 327 -15.32 16.44 14.50
N ALA A 328 -14.74 16.99 13.45
CA ALA A 328 -14.79 16.40 12.11
C ALA A 328 -14.01 15.07 12.05
N VAL A 329 -12.83 15.02 12.69
CA VAL A 329 -12.02 13.80 12.78
C VAL A 329 -12.73 12.72 13.60
N ASP A 330 -13.36 13.07 14.72
CA ASP A 330 -14.13 12.13 15.53
C ASP A 330 -15.35 11.59 14.75
N ARG A 331 -16.03 12.41 13.94
CA ARG A 331 -17.08 11.91 13.03
C ARG A 331 -16.53 10.89 12.04
N LEU A 332 -15.41 11.18 11.38
CA LEU A 332 -14.77 10.24 10.46
C LEU A 332 -14.47 8.89 11.14
N LEU A 333 -13.95 8.90 12.35
CA LEU A 333 -13.61 7.68 13.08
C LEU A 333 -14.87 6.88 13.49
N PHE A 334 -15.87 7.56 14.08
CA PHE A 334 -16.96 6.87 14.79
C PHE A 334 -18.21 6.69 13.93
N GLU A 335 -18.52 7.63 13.04
CA GLU A 335 -19.66 7.52 12.12
C GLU A 335 -19.30 6.81 10.82
N GLY A 336 -18.02 6.90 10.39
CA GLY A 336 -17.49 6.16 9.24
C GLY A 336 -17.04 7.04 8.08
N ILE A 337 -16.67 6.36 7.00
CA ILE A 337 -16.05 7.01 5.81
C ILE A 337 -17.00 7.92 5.04
N GLU A 338 -18.30 7.82 5.25
CA GLU A 338 -19.32 8.67 4.61
C GLU A 338 -19.70 9.89 5.47
N ALA A 339 -19.09 10.05 6.65
CA ALA A 339 -19.37 11.16 7.54
C ALA A 339 -19.14 12.51 6.86
N ASP A 340 -20.03 13.45 7.10
CA ASP A 340 -19.86 14.87 6.72
C ASP A 340 -18.81 15.50 7.63
N LEU A 341 -17.71 15.98 7.05
CA LEU A 341 -16.63 16.61 7.82
C LEU A 341 -16.86 18.10 8.07
N GLY A 342 -17.95 18.67 7.54
CA GLY A 342 -18.34 20.06 7.77
C GLY A 342 -17.46 21.09 7.05
N SER A 343 -16.68 20.65 6.05
CA SER A 343 -15.80 21.51 5.24
C SER A 343 -15.78 20.98 3.82
N GLU A 344 -16.05 21.83 2.83
CA GLU A 344 -15.99 21.47 1.41
C GLU A 344 -14.62 20.93 1.03
N LEU A 345 -13.53 21.51 1.55
CA LEU A 345 -12.17 21.04 1.34
C LEU A 345 -11.96 19.64 1.92
N TRP A 346 -12.32 19.43 3.19
CA TRP A 346 -12.11 18.15 3.86
C TRP A 346 -12.96 17.03 3.25
N ASP A 347 -14.19 17.34 2.85
CA ASP A 347 -15.05 16.38 2.15
C ASP A 347 -14.55 16.07 0.73
N ALA A 348 -13.96 17.02 0.02
CA ALA A 348 -13.31 16.77 -1.27
C ALA A 348 -12.08 15.87 -1.09
N ILE A 349 -11.22 16.13 -0.10
CA ILE A 349 -10.07 15.28 0.25
C ILE A 349 -10.54 13.87 0.63
N ARG A 350 -11.57 13.76 1.48
CA ARG A 350 -12.16 12.46 1.86
C ARG A 350 -12.59 11.66 0.65
N ARG A 351 -13.41 12.24 -0.24
CA ARG A 351 -13.87 11.56 -1.47
C ARG A 351 -12.72 11.15 -2.38
N ALA A 352 -11.73 12.02 -2.57
CA ALA A 352 -10.55 11.73 -3.37
C ALA A 352 -9.72 10.57 -2.78
N ALA A 353 -9.46 10.59 -1.47
CA ALA A 353 -8.72 9.55 -0.78
C ALA A 353 -9.44 8.18 -0.84
N LEU A 354 -10.77 8.16 -0.70
CA LEU A 354 -11.58 6.94 -0.86
C LEU A 354 -11.49 6.40 -2.28
N ALA A 355 -11.62 7.26 -3.29
CA ALA A 355 -11.57 6.88 -4.69
C ALA A 355 -10.19 6.34 -5.11
N LEU A 356 -9.10 6.92 -4.56
CA LEU A 356 -7.73 6.40 -4.72
C LEU A 356 -7.53 5.06 -4.01
N THR A 357 -8.25 4.81 -2.90
CA THR A 357 -8.09 3.57 -2.12
C THR A 357 -8.86 2.41 -2.72
N ALA A 358 -9.97 2.67 -3.38
CA ALA A 358 -10.76 1.65 -4.06
C ALA A 358 -9.92 0.78 -5.00
N THR A 359 -10.32 -0.47 -5.16
CA THR A 359 -9.72 -1.39 -6.14
C THR A 359 -10.86 -2.08 -6.90
N PRO A 360 -11.01 -1.86 -8.22
CA PRO A 360 -10.21 -0.98 -9.08
C PRO A 360 -10.25 0.49 -8.68
N LEU A 361 -9.26 1.28 -9.15
CA LEU A 361 -9.14 2.69 -8.82
C LEU A 361 -10.35 3.48 -9.35
N ALA A 362 -10.95 4.30 -8.50
CA ALA A 362 -12.14 5.10 -8.85
C ALA A 362 -11.84 6.61 -8.94
N PHE A 363 -10.58 7.01 -8.65
CA PHE A 363 -10.19 8.42 -8.75
C PHE A 363 -10.19 8.86 -10.22
N GLY A 364 -10.91 9.94 -10.50
CA GLY A 364 -11.07 10.46 -11.85
C GLY A 364 -11.21 11.98 -11.88
N GLN A 365 -11.43 12.55 -13.07
CA GLN A 365 -11.43 14.00 -13.29
C GLN A 365 -12.41 14.75 -12.37
N SER A 366 -13.57 14.19 -12.05
CA SER A 366 -14.53 14.81 -11.13
C SER A 366 -13.97 15.04 -9.73
N HIS A 367 -13.04 14.19 -9.25
CA HIS A 367 -12.37 14.37 -7.98
C HIS A 367 -11.34 15.51 -8.05
N VAL A 368 -10.61 15.60 -9.16
CA VAL A 368 -9.68 16.73 -9.43
C VAL A 368 -10.44 18.04 -9.48
N ASP A 369 -11.57 18.08 -10.17
CA ASP A 369 -12.41 19.27 -10.30
C ASP A 369 -12.96 19.72 -8.93
N ALA A 370 -13.38 18.77 -8.10
CA ALA A 370 -13.85 19.06 -6.73
C ALA A 370 -12.73 19.62 -5.83
N LEU A 371 -11.50 19.06 -5.93
CA LEU A 371 -10.34 19.55 -5.18
C LEU A 371 -9.94 20.96 -5.66
N ARG A 372 -9.97 21.22 -6.97
CA ARG A 372 -9.73 22.56 -7.52
C ARG A 372 -10.80 23.56 -7.11
N ALA A 373 -12.09 23.16 -7.12
CA ALA A 373 -13.18 23.99 -6.64
C ALA A 373 -13.05 24.35 -5.14
N ALA A 374 -12.45 23.45 -4.35
CA ALA A 374 -12.10 23.68 -2.95
C ALA A 374 -10.81 24.50 -2.77
N GLY A 375 -10.20 25.02 -3.85
CA GLY A 375 -9.06 25.95 -3.84
C GLY A 375 -7.68 25.32 -3.94
N LEU A 376 -7.55 24.02 -4.20
CA LEU A 376 -6.26 23.34 -4.32
C LEU A 376 -5.63 23.55 -5.70
N ASN A 377 -4.33 23.86 -5.72
CA ASN A 377 -3.50 23.81 -6.91
C ASN A 377 -2.95 22.39 -7.16
N ASP A 378 -2.26 22.19 -8.28
CA ASP A 378 -1.77 20.87 -8.70
C ASP A 378 -0.80 20.24 -7.69
N ILE A 379 0.06 21.03 -7.02
CA ILE A 379 0.98 20.52 -5.99
C ILE A 379 0.18 20.03 -4.79
N ALA A 380 -0.83 20.77 -4.33
CA ALA A 380 -1.67 20.38 -3.21
C ALA A 380 -2.54 19.15 -3.54
N ILE A 381 -3.01 19.00 -4.79
CA ILE A 381 -3.73 17.81 -5.25
C ILE A 381 -2.78 16.60 -5.28
N LEU A 382 -1.54 16.78 -5.74
CA LEU A 382 -0.52 15.73 -5.68
C LEU A 382 -0.19 15.31 -4.24
N ASP A 383 -0.23 16.24 -3.28
CA ASP A 383 -0.08 15.90 -1.85
C ASP A 383 -1.23 15.04 -1.34
N VAL A 384 -2.49 15.30 -1.76
CA VAL A 384 -3.62 14.41 -1.46
C VAL A 384 -3.38 13.02 -2.05
N VAL A 385 -2.95 12.97 -3.32
CA VAL A 385 -2.64 11.70 -4.02
C VAL A 385 -1.52 10.95 -3.30
N ASN A 386 -0.41 11.62 -2.98
CA ASN A 386 0.72 11.02 -2.29
C ASN A 386 0.35 10.50 -0.90
N ALA A 387 -0.34 11.32 -0.08
CA ALA A 387 -0.72 10.94 1.27
C ALA A 387 -1.69 9.75 1.29
N ALA A 388 -2.73 9.78 0.45
CA ALA A 388 -3.66 8.68 0.33
C ALA A 388 -2.99 7.40 -0.19
N SER A 389 -2.13 7.52 -1.20
CA SER A 389 -1.41 6.39 -1.78
C SER A 389 -0.42 5.78 -0.79
N PHE A 390 0.33 6.62 -0.05
CA PHE A 390 1.28 6.14 0.96
C PHE A 390 0.59 5.35 2.08
N PHE A 391 -0.63 5.74 2.47
CA PHE A 391 -1.36 4.99 3.47
C PHE A 391 -1.97 3.69 2.92
N ASN A 392 -2.08 3.52 1.61
CA ASN A 392 -2.32 2.21 1.01
C ASN A 392 -1.10 1.28 1.13
N TRP A 393 0.13 1.82 1.16
CA TRP A 393 1.35 1.07 1.52
C TRP A 393 1.39 0.73 3.01
N ALA A 394 1.34 1.77 3.86
CA ALA A 394 1.49 1.64 5.31
C ALA A 394 0.44 0.71 5.94
N ASN A 395 -0.83 0.86 5.57
CA ASN A 395 -1.91 0.05 6.13
C ASN A 395 -1.74 -1.44 5.79
N ARG A 396 -1.34 -1.77 4.56
CA ARG A 396 -1.12 -3.17 4.16
C ARG A 396 -0.07 -3.83 5.03
N LEU A 397 1.06 -3.17 5.26
CA LEU A 397 2.10 -3.71 6.13
C LEU A 397 1.64 -3.87 7.58
N MET A 398 0.94 -2.87 8.12
CA MET A 398 0.44 -2.91 9.50
C MET A 398 -0.62 -3.99 9.72
N LEU A 399 -1.47 -4.24 8.72
CA LEU A 399 -2.57 -5.21 8.82
C LEU A 399 -2.12 -6.65 8.54
N THR A 400 -1.07 -6.84 7.73
CA THR A 400 -0.71 -8.16 7.22
C THR A 400 0.52 -8.78 7.89
N LEU A 401 1.26 -8.00 8.66
CA LEU A 401 2.44 -8.44 9.40
C LEU A 401 2.26 -8.43 10.92
N GLY A 402 1.11 -7.96 11.41
CA GLY A 402 0.83 -7.88 12.84
C GLY A 402 -0.57 -7.38 13.16
N THR A 403 -0.83 -7.12 14.41
CA THR A 403 -2.16 -6.71 14.91
C THR A 403 -2.07 -5.52 15.85
N ALA A 404 -3.10 -4.66 15.83
CA ALA A 404 -3.27 -3.59 16.81
C ALA A 404 -3.53 -4.18 18.20
N GLU A 405 -2.98 -3.54 19.22
CA GLU A 405 -3.13 -3.90 20.62
C GLU A 405 -3.76 -2.76 21.43
N LEU A 406 -4.77 -3.10 22.20
CA LEU A 406 -5.35 -2.17 23.16
C LEU A 406 -4.42 -2.08 24.40
N PRO A 407 -3.84 -0.90 24.69
CA PRO A 407 -2.97 -0.74 25.86
C PRO A 407 -3.69 -1.08 27.17
N ALA A 408 -2.98 -1.63 28.14
CA ALA A 408 -3.55 -2.10 29.42
C ALA A 408 -4.41 -1.04 30.14
N ARG A 409 -4.05 0.25 30.01
CA ARG A 409 -4.81 1.37 30.60
C ARG A 409 -6.19 1.60 30.00
N PHE A 410 -6.51 0.96 28.86
CA PHE A 410 -7.80 1.08 28.16
C PHE A 410 -8.55 -0.27 28.08
N ARG A 411 -8.05 -1.30 28.76
CA ARG A 411 -8.69 -2.64 28.84
C ARG A 411 -9.79 -2.68 29.90
#